data_73a8bff44a1d878092ad265259265b4e
#
_entry.id   73a8bff44a1d878092ad265259265b4e
#
_cell.length_a   1.000
_cell.length_b   1.000
_cell.length_c   1.000
_cell.angle_alpha   90.00
_cell.angle_beta   90.00
_cell.angle_gamma   90.00
#
_symmetry.space_group_name_H-M   'P 1'
#
loop_
_entity.id
_entity.type
_entity.pdbx_description
1 polymer ?
#
loop_
_entity_poly.entity_id
_entity_poly.type
_entity_poly.pdbx_seq_one_letter_code
_entity_poly.pdbx_strand_id
1 'polypeptide(L)'
;MELSFRRVNKASPCPQCGKPDWCTVGEYGVVCMRVQSATPVKNGGWFHAFGAGGGARPLPPPPRRQARAINATAMHRAWLTSTTPEALAAFAASLGLSAPSVAAVGAAWAAPHAAWAFPMRDGYGNVVGIRLRNERGKFAVRGSRQGIFIATEEPRTLNLEPRTSNTAQRTLFVCEGPTDTAAAVELGLFAAGRPNCCCGGLEVRTYARRHKCERAVIIADNDKPGLDGARKVGAELRMPYAIYVPPAKDLREICRLGGSRNIIENTLKGTVWNV
;
A
#
# COMPACT_ATOMS: atom_id res chain seq x y z
N MET A 1 -3.84 10.43 26.42
CA MET A 1 -5.27 10.16 26.14
C MET A 1 -5.48 10.37 24.65
N GLU A 2 -5.62 9.30 23.87
CA GLU A 2 -5.74 9.39 22.41
C GLU A 2 -7.20 9.73 22.07
N LEU A 3 -7.41 10.92 21.49
CA LEU A 3 -8.76 11.37 21.09
C LEU A 3 -9.22 10.52 19.88
N SER A 4 -10.16 9.62 20.11
CA SER A 4 -10.73 8.77 19.06
C SER A 4 -11.82 9.52 18.30
N PHE A 5 -11.56 9.82 17.01
CA PHE A 5 -12.55 10.38 16.09
C PHE A 5 -13.05 9.31 15.12
N ARG A 6 -14.39 9.25 14.91
CA ARG A 6 -15.02 8.36 13.92
C ARG A 6 -15.59 9.14 12.74
N ARG A 7 -15.58 8.58 11.55
CA ARG A 7 -16.24 9.20 10.39
C ARG A 7 -17.77 9.16 10.54
N VAL A 8 -18.41 10.23 10.11
CA VAL A 8 -19.87 10.29 9.97
C VAL A 8 -20.35 9.38 8.84
N ASN A 9 -21.62 8.99 8.85
CA ASN A 9 -22.25 8.17 7.82
C ASN A 9 -23.75 8.49 7.73
N LYS A 10 -24.50 7.82 6.84
CA LYS A 10 -25.94 8.06 6.65
C LYS A 10 -26.79 7.84 7.92
N ALA A 11 -26.41 6.85 8.76
CA ALA A 11 -27.11 6.56 10.02
C ALA A 11 -26.70 7.51 11.16
N SER A 12 -25.57 8.20 11.03
CA SER A 12 -25.04 9.14 12.01
C SER A 12 -24.35 10.30 11.26
N PRO A 13 -25.13 11.25 10.73
CA PRO A 13 -24.60 12.38 9.96
C PRO A 13 -23.86 13.37 10.88
N CYS A 14 -23.13 14.29 10.26
CA CYS A 14 -22.42 15.33 10.98
C CYS A 14 -23.41 16.22 11.75
N PRO A 15 -23.28 16.37 13.08
CA PRO A 15 -24.18 17.19 13.88
C PRO A 15 -24.09 18.69 13.53
N GLN A 16 -23.01 19.11 12.88
CA GLN A 16 -22.78 20.50 12.52
C GLN A 16 -23.32 20.88 11.13
N CYS A 17 -23.12 20.02 10.12
CA CYS A 17 -23.55 20.31 8.74
C CYS A 17 -24.61 19.37 8.18
N GLY A 18 -25.05 18.37 8.95
CA GLY A 18 -26.09 17.40 8.56
C GLY A 18 -25.65 16.40 7.45
N LYS A 19 -24.41 16.47 6.95
CA LYS A 19 -23.95 15.62 5.85
C LYS A 19 -23.36 14.30 6.34
N PRO A 20 -23.55 13.19 5.59
CA PRO A 20 -23.15 11.86 6.01
C PRO A 20 -21.70 11.50 5.68
N ASP A 21 -20.89 12.45 5.22
CA ASP A 21 -19.56 12.22 4.70
C ASP A 21 -18.55 13.30 5.11
N TRP A 22 -17.26 12.98 5.00
CA TRP A 22 -16.07 13.81 5.16
C TRP A 22 -15.80 14.33 6.59
N CYS A 23 -16.81 14.49 7.42
CA CYS A 23 -16.65 14.95 8.81
C CYS A 23 -16.31 13.78 9.75
N THR A 24 -15.76 14.11 10.92
CA THR A 24 -15.48 13.14 11.97
C THR A 24 -16.03 13.63 13.30
N VAL A 25 -16.58 12.72 14.13
CA VAL A 25 -17.16 13.00 15.44
C VAL A 25 -16.34 12.27 16.50
N GLY A 26 -15.92 12.99 17.51
CA GLY A 26 -15.24 12.49 18.71
C GLY A 26 -16.12 12.64 19.95
N GLU A 27 -15.56 12.34 21.11
CA GLU A 27 -16.24 12.41 22.41
C GLU A 27 -16.56 13.87 22.79
N TYR A 28 -15.68 14.80 22.48
CA TYR A 28 -15.75 16.22 22.91
C TYR A 28 -16.13 17.20 21.80
N GLY A 29 -16.35 16.72 20.59
CA GLY A 29 -16.68 17.61 19.48
C GLY A 29 -16.67 16.92 18.12
N VAL A 30 -16.84 17.73 17.09
CA VAL A 30 -16.85 17.31 15.68
C VAL A 30 -15.84 18.10 14.89
N VAL A 31 -15.11 17.44 13.98
CA VAL A 31 -14.34 18.11 12.93
C VAL A 31 -15.24 18.17 11.70
N CYS A 32 -15.77 19.35 11.42
CA CYS A 32 -16.61 19.58 10.25
C CYS A 32 -15.79 20.10 9.08
N MET A 33 -15.96 19.48 7.92
CA MET A 33 -15.23 19.87 6.71
C MET A 33 -15.94 20.96 5.90
N ARG A 34 -17.10 21.46 6.39
CA ARG A 34 -17.96 22.39 5.65
C ARG A 34 -18.34 23.65 6.42
N VAL A 35 -18.49 23.56 7.72
CA VAL A 35 -18.85 24.70 8.57
C VAL A 35 -17.60 25.19 9.28
N GLN A 36 -17.29 26.45 9.15
CA GLN A 36 -16.14 27.10 9.79
C GLN A 36 -16.39 27.33 11.28
N SER A 37 -15.33 27.22 12.07
CA SER A 37 -15.28 27.66 13.47
C SER A 37 -13.97 28.41 13.73
N ALA A 38 -13.81 28.95 14.93
CA ALA A 38 -12.59 29.59 15.35
C ALA A 38 -11.38 28.63 15.49
N THR A 39 -11.59 27.33 15.41
CA THR A 39 -10.56 26.31 15.64
C THR A 39 -10.32 25.47 14.37
N PRO A 40 -9.48 25.93 13.41
CA PRO A 40 -9.10 25.16 12.25
C PRO A 40 -8.25 23.94 12.65
N VAL A 41 -8.42 22.81 11.92
CA VAL A 41 -7.67 21.57 12.18
C VAL A 41 -6.58 21.39 11.12
N LYS A 42 -5.39 20.95 11.54
CA LYS A 42 -4.19 20.83 10.69
C LYS A 42 -4.41 20.02 9.40
N ASN A 43 -5.31 19.01 9.44
CA ASN A 43 -5.61 18.14 8.31
C ASN A 43 -6.86 18.58 7.52
N GLY A 44 -7.28 19.83 7.68
CA GLY A 44 -8.47 20.42 7.05
C GLY A 44 -9.73 20.30 7.91
N GLY A 45 -10.69 21.21 7.66
CA GLY A 45 -11.91 21.35 8.45
C GLY A 45 -11.73 22.16 9.73
N TRP A 46 -12.79 22.23 10.51
CA TRP A 46 -12.90 23.06 11.72
C TRP A 46 -13.46 22.25 12.88
N PHE A 47 -12.82 22.36 14.03
CA PHE A 47 -13.30 21.69 15.25
C PHE A 47 -14.41 22.52 15.92
N HIS A 48 -15.51 21.85 16.24
CA HIS A 48 -16.63 22.40 17.02
C HIS A 48 -16.76 21.56 18.29
N ALA A 49 -16.46 22.18 19.43
CA ALA A 49 -16.64 21.52 20.72
C ALA A 49 -18.13 21.31 21.01
N PHE A 50 -18.47 20.19 21.62
CA PHE A 50 -19.77 20.02 22.26
C PHE A 50 -19.75 20.83 23.55
N GLY A 51 -20.61 21.84 23.66
CA GLY A 51 -20.69 22.70 24.85
C GLY A 51 -21.02 21.90 26.11
N ALA A 52 -20.65 22.44 27.27
CA ALA A 52 -20.97 21.88 28.58
C ALA A 52 -22.48 21.87 28.94
N GLY A 53 -23.36 22.28 28.03
CA GLY A 53 -24.81 22.34 28.16
C GLY A 53 -25.53 21.48 27.14
N GLY A 54 -25.99 20.30 27.55
CA GLY A 54 -27.20 19.66 27.02
C GLY A 54 -27.19 19.08 25.60
N GLY A 55 -26.05 18.92 24.94
CA GLY A 55 -25.99 18.16 23.69
C GLY A 55 -26.16 16.66 23.95
N ALA A 56 -27.04 15.98 23.22
CA ALA A 56 -27.25 14.55 23.34
C ALA A 56 -25.91 13.82 23.38
N ARG A 57 -25.61 13.16 24.48
CA ARG A 57 -24.40 12.32 24.65
C ARG A 57 -24.32 11.37 23.46
N PRO A 58 -23.23 11.42 22.65
CA PRO A 58 -23.08 10.53 21.53
C PRO A 58 -23.29 9.10 22.04
N LEU A 59 -24.21 8.38 21.44
CA LEU A 59 -24.36 6.95 21.75
C LEU A 59 -23.00 6.28 21.58
N PRO A 60 -22.57 5.41 22.52
CA PRO A 60 -21.34 4.67 22.35
C PRO A 60 -21.36 4.01 20.98
N PRO A 61 -20.24 4.05 20.24
CA PRO A 61 -20.20 3.46 18.92
C PRO A 61 -20.69 2.01 19.03
N PRO A 62 -21.58 1.57 18.13
CA PRO A 62 -21.97 0.17 18.13
C PRO A 62 -20.68 -0.67 18.14
N PRO A 63 -20.62 -1.76 18.91
CA PRO A 63 -19.43 -2.57 19.01
C PRO A 63 -18.99 -2.89 17.58
N ARG A 64 -17.75 -2.53 17.24
CA ARG A 64 -17.18 -2.84 15.92
C ARG A 64 -17.35 -4.34 15.77
N ARG A 65 -18.32 -4.77 14.95
CA ARG A 65 -18.41 -6.18 14.55
C ARG A 65 -17.04 -6.54 14.01
N GLN A 66 -16.27 -7.26 14.80
CA GLN A 66 -14.99 -7.79 14.32
C GLN A 66 -15.34 -8.61 13.09
N ALA A 67 -14.84 -8.17 11.92
CA ALA A 67 -15.06 -8.93 10.72
C ALA A 67 -14.44 -10.31 10.98
N ARG A 68 -15.24 -11.37 10.75
CA ARG A 68 -14.74 -12.74 10.88
C ARG A 68 -13.48 -12.87 10.06
N ALA A 69 -12.41 -13.37 10.67
CA ALA A 69 -11.16 -13.62 9.96
C ALA A 69 -11.42 -14.52 8.75
N ILE A 70 -10.86 -14.16 7.61
CA ILE A 70 -10.95 -14.95 6.38
C ILE A 70 -9.77 -15.90 6.27
N ASN A 71 -9.96 -17.03 5.60
CA ASN A 71 -8.85 -17.85 5.14
C ASN A 71 -8.32 -17.27 3.81
N ALA A 72 -7.52 -16.20 3.93
CA ALA A 72 -6.99 -15.48 2.76
C ALA A 72 -6.14 -16.38 1.85
N THR A 73 -5.41 -17.34 2.43
CA THR A 73 -4.59 -18.29 1.67
C THR A 73 -5.46 -19.20 0.79
N ALA A 74 -6.51 -19.80 1.36
CA ALA A 74 -7.39 -20.68 0.61
C ALA A 74 -8.16 -19.92 -0.48
N MET A 75 -8.66 -18.72 -0.17
CA MET A 75 -9.36 -17.88 -1.14
C MET A 75 -8.46 -17.49 -2.31
N HIS A 76 -7.24 -17.02 -2.01
CA HIS A 76 -6.29 -16.63 -3.04
C HIS A 76 -5.89 -17.80 -3.91
N ARG A 77 -5.62 -18.98 -3.31
CA ARG A 77 -5.30 -20.20 -4.05
C ARG A 77 -6.42 -20.60 -5.01
N ALA A 78 -7.68 -20.56 -4.57
CA ALA A 78 -8.82 -20.87 -5.43
C ALA A 78 -8.91 -19.94 -6.64
N TRP A 79 -8.68 -18.65 -6.45
CA TRP A 79 -8.68 -17.68 -7.56
C TRP A 79 -7.47 -17.83 -8.48
N LEU A 80 -6.29 -18.17 -7.95
CA LEU A 80 -5.13 -18.50 -8.79
C LEU A 80 -5.43 -19.67 -9.72
N THR A 81 -6.04 -20.75 -9.19
CA THR A 81 -6.38 -21.95 -9.99
C THR A 81 -7.40 -21.64 -11.08
N SER A 82 -8.31 -20.68 -10.84
CA SER A 82 -9.35 -20.31 -11.83
C SER A 82 -8.91 -19.18 -12.79
N THR A 83 -7.74 -18.60 -12.59
CA THR A 83 -7.21 -17.53 -13.46
C THR A 83 -6.56 -18.15 -14.69
N THR A 84 -7.07 -17.82 -15.88
CA THR A 84 -6.45 -18.33 -17.11
C THR A 84 -5.21 -17.54 -17.51
N PRO A 85 -4.23 -18.15 -18.19
CA PRO A 85 -3.05 -17.46 -18.69
C PRO A 85 -3.38 -16.27 -19.58
N GLU A 86 -4.42 -16.41 -20.42
CA GLU A 86 -4.87 -15.35 -21.35
C GLU A 86 -5.42 -14.14 -20.60
N ALA A 87 -6.25 -14.36 -19.57
CA ALA A 87 -6.77 -13.28 -18.73
C ALA A 87 -5.64 -12.56 -17.98
N LEU A 88 -4.67 -13.32 -17.47
CA LEU A 88 -3.51 -12.73 -16.80
C LEU A 88 -2.64 -11.93 -17.76
N ALA A 89 -2.41 -12.44 -18.98
CA ALA A 89 -1.65 -11.75 -20.02
C ALA A 89 -2.33 -10.44 -20.46
N ALA A 90 -3.65 -10.46 -20.67
CA ALA A 90 -4.42 -9.27 -21.01
C ALA A 90 -4.37 -8.22 -19.89
N PHE A 91 -4.45 -8.65 -18.63
CA PHE A 91 -4.31 -7.75 -17.48
C PHE A 91 -2.91 -7.15 -17.39
N ALA A 92 -1.87 -7.96 -17.53
CA ALA A 92 -0.49 -7.49 -17.52
C ALA A 92 -0.24 -6.45 -18.63
N ALA A 93 -0.70 -6.73 -19.86
CA ALA A 93 -0.62 -5.82 -20.99
C ALA A 93 -1.33 -4.48 -20.70
N SER A 94 -2.49 -4.51 -20.03
CA SER A 94 -3.21 -3.27 -19.63
C SER A 94 -2.42 -2.41 -18.63
N LEU A 95 -1.45 -3.00 -17.93
CA LEU A 95 -0.55 -2.31 -17.01
C LEU A 95 0.78 -1.89 -17.67
N GLY A 96 1.05 -2.33 -18.91
CA GLY A 96 2.35 -2.18 -19.56
C GLY A 96 3.43 -3.10 -18.97
N LEU A 97 3.03 -4.28 -18.47
CA LEU A 97 3.90 -5.24 -17.82
C LEU A 97 3.80 -6.61 -18.50
N SER A 98 4.78 -7.49 -18.24
CA SER A 98 4.73 -8.89 -18.66
C SER A 98 3.84 -9.73 -17.72
N ALA A 99 3.24 -10.81 -18.25
CA ALA A 99 2.47 -11.74 -17.44
C ALA A 99 3.29 -12.39 -16.31
N PRO A 100 4.57 -12.79 -16.51
CA PRO A 100 5.40 -13.33 -15.45
C PRO A 100 5.59 -12.37 -14.25
N SER A 101 5.80 -11.07 -14.48
CA SER A 101 5.99 -10.11 -13.38
C SER A 101 4.74 -9.91 -12.54
N VAL A 102 3.58 -9.90 -13.18
CA VAL A 102 2.27 -9.79 -12.51
C VAL A 102 1.91 -11.09 -11.80
N ALA A 103 2.23 -12.24 -12.40
CA ALA A 103 2.10 -13.56 -11.75
C ALA A 103 2.98 -13.67 -10.51
N ALA A 104 4.22 -13.19 -10.57
CA ALA A 104 5.18 -13.26 -9.47
C ALA A 104 4.67 -12.59 -8.19
N VAL A 105 3.89 -11.51 -8.30
CA VAL A 105 3.24 -10.87 -7.15
C VAL A 105 1.90 -11.51 -6.78
N GLY A 106 1.54 -12.61 -7.42
CA GLY A 106 0.36 -13.42 -7.12
C GLY A 106 -0.95 -12.82 -7.59
N ALA A 107 -0.98 -12.13 -8.72
CA ALA A 107 -2.24 -11.64 -9.29
C ALA A 107 -3.16 -12.78 -9.67
N ALA A 108 -4.44 -12.69 -9.29
CA ALA A 108 -5.47 -13.68 -9.57
C ALA A 108 -6.81 -13.00 -9.85
N TRP A 109 -7.64 -13.59 -10.71
CA TRP A 109 -8.97 -13.07 -11.00
C TRP A 109 -9.99 -13.51 -9.95
N ALA A 110 -10.50 -12.57 -9.18
CA ALA A 110 -11.55 -12.79 -8.19
C ALA A 110 -12.93 -12.55 -8.82
N ALA A 111 -13.46 -13.55 -9.51
CA ALA A 111 -14.74 -13.44 -10.23
C ALA A 111 -15.91 -12.91 -9.38
N PRO A 112 -16.11 -13.33 -8.10
CA PRO A 112 -17.18 -12.81 -7.26
C PRO A 112 -17.11 -11.29 -6.99
N HIS A 113 -15.94 -10.70 -7.21
CA HIS A 113 -15.69 -9.27 -6.98
C HIS A 113 -15.48 -8.48 -8.27
N ALA A 114 -15.49 -9.15 -9.42
CA ALA A 114 -15.11 -8.58 -10.73
C ALA A 114 -13.83 -7.73 -10.58
N ALA A 115 -12.78 -8.31 -9.99
CA ALA A 115 -11.56 -7.60 -9.61
C ALA A 115 -10.32 -8.50 -9.66
N TRP A 116 -9.17 -7.89 -9.92
CA TRP A 116 -7.88 -8.54 -9.73
C TRP A 116 -7.51 -8.54 -8.25
N ALA A 117 -7.16 -9.72 -7.74
CA ALA A 117 -6.79 -9.96 -6.36
C ALA A 117 -5.27 -10.10 -6.23
N PHE A 118 -4.72 -9.50 -5.19
CA PHE A 118 -3.31 -9.59 -4.83
C PHE A 118 -3.20 -10.00 -3.36
N PRO A 119 -2.41 -11.04 -3.04
CA PRO A 119 -2.21 -11.46 -1.66
C PRO A 119 -1.40 -10.41 -0.90
N MET A 120 -1.89 -10.00 0.25
CA MET A 120 -1.13 -9.23 1.23
C MET A 120 -0.47 -10.21 2.20
N ARG A 121 0.84 -10.09 2.35
CA ARG A 121 1.64 -11.00 3.18
C ARG A 121 2.21 -10.28 4.39
N ASP A 122 2.40 -11.00 5.49
CA ASP A 122 3.21 -10.51 6.61
C ASP A 122 4.72 -10.52 6.23
N GLY A 123 5.56 -9.99 7.10
CA GLY A 123 7.01 -9.96 6.87
C GLY A 123 7.67 -11.35 6.83
N TYR A 124 6.92 -12.40 7.17
CA TYR A 124 7.34 -13.80 7.07
C TYR A 124 6.91 -14.47 5.77
N GLY A 125 6.08 -13.80 4.96
CA GLY A 125 5.58 -14.30 3.68
C GLY A 125 4.22 -15.00 3.76
N ASN A 126 3.60 -15.13 4.94
CA ASN A 126 2.29 -15.72 5.09
C ASN A 126 1.20 -14.80 4.53
N VAL A 127 0.23 -15.35 3.80
CA VAL A 127 -0.90 -14.56 3.28
C VAL A 127 -1.86 -14.21 4.43
N VAL A 128 -1.98 -12.93 4.72
CA VAL A 128 -2.79 -12.39 5.84
C VAL A 128 -4.02 -11.62 5.37
N GLY A 129 -4.11 -11.32 4.08
CA GLY A 129 -5.23 -10.61 3.49
C GLY A 129 -5.16 -10.58 1.98
N ILE A 130 -6.16 -9.98 1.37
CA ILE A 130 -6.24 -9.84 -0.09
C ILE A 130 -6.64 -8.40 -0.42
N ARG A 131 -5.87 -7.78 -1.30
CA ARG A 131 -6.17 -6.50 -1.95
C ARG A 131 -6.85 -6.79 -3.28
N LEU A 132 -7.95 -6.11 -3.51
CA LEU A 132 -8.67 -6.14 -4.77
C LEU A 132 -8.45 -4.84 -5.55
N ARG A 133 -8.40 -4.95 -6.87
CA ARG A 133 -8.31 -3.83 -7.80
C ARG A 133 -9.24 -4.04 -8.99
N ASN A 134 -10.07 -3.06 -9.27
CA ASN A 134 -10.90 -2.97 -10.48
C ASN A 134 -11.04 -1.50 -10.91
N GLU A 135 -11.91 -1.22 -11.87
CA GLU A 135 -12.19 0.13 -12.37
C GLU A 135 -12.71 1.08 -11.27
N ARG A 136 -13.39 0.55 -10.25
CA ARG A 136 -13.93 1.34 -9.12
C ARG A 136 -12.86 1.72 -8.10
N GLY A 137 -11.64 1.15 -8.19
CA GLY A 137 -10.53 1.48 -7.31
C GLY A 137 -9.88 0.27 -6.62
N LYS A 138 -9.22 0.56 -5.51
CA LYS A 138 -8.46 -0.41 -4.71
C LYS A 138 -9.16 -0.59 -3.35
N PHE A 139 -9.48 -1.81 -2.96
CA PHE A 139 -10.11 -2.16 -1.67
C PHE A 139 -9.61 -3.50 -1.16
N ALA A 140 -9.90 -3.85 0.09
CA ALA A 140 -9.53 -5.15 0.65
C ALA A 140 -10.76 -6.05 0.82
N VAL A 141 -10.58 -7.35 0.70
CA VAL A 141 -11.62 -8.32 1.09
C VAL A 141 -11.90 -8.12 2.58
N ARG A 142 -13.18 -8.05 2.93
CA ARG A 142 -13.60 -7.85 4.33
C ARG A 142 -13.06 -8.98 5.22
N GLY A 143 -12.39 -8.64 6.31
CA GLY A 143 -11.72 -9.58 7.20
C GLY A 143 -10.24 -9.79 6.88
N SER A 144 -9.72 -9.16 5.81
CA SER A 144 -8.29 -9.12 5.54
C SER A 144 -7.54 -8.31 6.59
N ARG A 145 -6.34 -8.78 6.96
CA ARG A 145 -5.33 -7.96 7.63
C ARG A 145 -4.47 -7.26 6.57
N GLN A 146 -3.92 -6.12 6.92
CA GLN A 146 -2.94 -5.46 6.06
C GLN A 146 -1.62 -6.21 6.08
N GLY A 147 -0.94 -6.20 4.94
CA GLY A 147 0.37 -6.79 4.74
C GLY A 147 1.05 -6.14 3.55
N ILE A 148 2.15 -6.68 3.13
CA ILE A 148 2.96 -6.21 1.98
C ILE A 148 2.75 -7.11 0.76
N PHE A 149 3.14 -6.59 -0.40
CA PHE A 149 3.15 -7.33 -1.67
C PHE A 149 4.60 -7.72 -1.96
N ILE A 150 4.86 -8.99 -2.19
CA ILE A 150 6.18 -9.52 -2.51
C ILE A 150 6.07 -10.56 -3.62
N ALA A 151 7.11 -10.74 -4.40
CA ALA A 151 7.18 -11.84 -5.33
C ALA A 151 7.24 -13.18 -4.58
N THR A 152 6.50 -14.18 -5.07
CA THR A 152 6.48 -15.53 -4.49
C THR A 152 7.73 -16.34 -4.85
N GLU A 153 8.38 -15.97 -5.94
CA GLU A 153 9.64 -16.55 -6.39
C GLU A 153 10.73 -15.48 -6.37
N GLU A 154 11.95 -15.85 -5.99
CA GLU A 154 13.06 -14.93 -6.14
C GLU A 154 13.28 -14.64 -7.64
N PRO A 155 13.70 -13.43 -8.02
CA PRO A 155 13.92 -13.05 -9.43
C PRO A 155 14.86 -13.96 -10.23
N ARG A 156 15.52 -14.91 -9.57
CA ARG A 156 16.41 -15.90 -10.18
C ARG A 156 15.75 -16.81 -11.21
N THR A 157 14.43 -17.03 -11.16
CA THR A 157 13.68 -17.89 -12.09
C THR A 157 13.21 -17.17 -13.35
N LEU A 158 13.32 -15.84 -13.40
CA LEU A 158 12.89 -15.03 -14.54
C LEU A 158 14.00 -14.76 -15.57
N ASN A 159 14.97 -15.67 -15.77
CA ASN A 159 16.11 -15.52 -16.73
C ASN A 159 16.88 -14.21 -16.59
N LEU A 160 16.86 -13.60 -15.43
CA LEU A 160 17.66 -12.43 -15.14
C LEU A 160 19.06 -12.91 -14.76
N GLU A 161 20.08 -12.42 -15.46
CA GLU A 161 21.50 -12.73 -15.29
C GLU A 161 21.87 -12.99 -13.82
N PRO A 162 22.58 -14.10 -13.51
CA PRO A 162 23.00 -14.38 -12.14
C PRO A 162 23.89 -13.23 -11.65
N ARG A 163 23.56 -12.72 -10.47
CA ARG A 163 24.41 -11.69 -9.82
C ARG A 163 25.81 -12.26 -9.60
N THR A 164 26.74 -11.85 -10.44
CA THR A 164 28.13 -12.33 -10.46
C THR A 164 29.02 -11.70 -9.38
N SER A 165 28.48 -11.14 -8.31
CA SER A 165 29.31 -10.67 -7.20
C SER A 165 28.73 -11.06 -5.85
N ASN A 166 29.47 -11.87 -5.11
CA ASN A 166 29.25 -12.27 -3.73
C ASN A 166 29.40 -11.10 -2.71
N THR A 167 29.61 -9.87 -3.18
CA THR A 167 29.93 -8.69 -2.36
C THR A 167 29.00 -7.49 -2.58
N ALA A 168 28.00 -7.57 -3.49
CA ALA A 168 27.06 -6.47 -3.66
C ALA A 168 26.05 -6.44 -2.54
N GLN A 169 26.03 -5.36 -1.79
CA GLN A 169 25.04 -5.08 -0.73
C GLN A 169 23.62 -5.33 -1.24
N ARG A 170 22.87 -6.21 -0.52
CA ARG A 170 21.50 -6.56 -0.92
C ARG A 170 20.57 -5.38 -0.66
N THR A 171 20.08 -4.77 -1.72
CA THR A 171 19.18 -3.61 -1.67
C THR A 171 17.74 -4.06 -1.83
N LEU A 172 16.85 -3.65 -0.90
CA LEU A 172 15.41 -3.81 -1.02
C LEU A 172 14.79 -2.58 -1.66
N PHE A 173 14.00 -2.76 -2.71
CA PHE A 173 13.21 -1.70 -3.32
C PHE A 173 11.79 -1.71 -2.73
N VAL A 174 11.35 -0.58 -2.18
CA VAL A 174 10.05 -0.46 -1.49
C VAL A 174 9.11 0.38 -2.34
N CYS A 175 8.05 -0.25 -2.87
CA CYS A 175 7.08 0.36 -3.76
C CYS A 175 5.74 0.67 -3.04
N GLU A 176 4.82 1.36 -3.72
CA GLU A 176 3.44 1.53 -3.28
C GLU A 176 2.48 0.66 -4.10
N GLY A 177 1.88 -0.32 -3.43
CA GLY A 177 0.89 -1.20 -4.02
C GLY A 177 1.45 -2.36 -4.86
N PRO A 178 0.59 -3.29 -5.27
CA PRO A 178 1.01 -4.53 -5.91
C PRO A 178 1.48 -4.35 -7.35
N THR A 179 0.91 -3.39 -8.09
CA THR A 179 1.24 -3.19 -9.50
C THR A 179 2.60 -2.52 -9.69
N ASP A 180 3.01 -1.64 -8.77
CA ASP A 180 4.35 -1.05 -8.80
C ASP A 180 5.40 -2.05 -8.28
N THR A 181 4.99 -2.96 -7.39
CA THR A 181 5.83 -4.11 -7.03
C THR A 181 6.04 -5.03 -8.23
N ALA A 182 5.01 -5.30 -9.03
CA ALA A 182 5.16 -6.07 -10.26
C ALA A 182 6.09 -5.36 -11.27
N ALA A 183 5.99 -4.03 -11.41
CA ALA A 183 6.89 -3.25 -12.24
C ALA A 183 8.35 -3.31 -11.75
N ALA A 184 8.57 -3.26 -10.44
CA ALA A 184 9.90 -3.46 -9.88
C ALA A 184 10.44 -4.86 -10.18
N VAL A 185 9.60 -5.90 -10.11
CA VAL A 185 9.96 -7.27 -10.50
C VAL A 185 10.28 -7.36 -12.00
N GLU A 186 9.50 -6.71 -12.86
CA GLU A 186 9.77 -6.57 -14.30
C GLU A 186 11.16 -6.00 -14.58
N LEU A 187 11.57 -5.01 -13.80
CA LEU A 187 12.90 -4.41 -13.87
C LEU A 187 14.00 -5.24 -13.19
N GLY A 188 13.69 -6.45 -12.72
CA GLY A 188 14.64 -7.33 -12.03
C GLY A 188 15.07 -6.85 -10.65
N LEU A 189 14.28 -6.00 -10.00
CA LEU A 189 14.56 -5.48 -8.67
C LEU A 189 14.03 -6.44 -7.58
N PHE A 190 14.78 -6.58 -6.49
CA PHE A 190 14.28 -7.25 -5.29
C PHE A 190 13.37 -6.30 -4.52
N ALA A 191 12.06 -6.53 -4.59
CA ALA A 191 11.07 -5.54 -4.19
C ALA A 191 10.03 -6.04 -3.18
N ALA A 192 9.52 -5.09 -2.38
CA ALA A 192 8.33 -5.25 -1.55
C ALA A 192 7.42 -4.02 -1.71
N GLY A 193 6.11 -4.25 -1.89
CA GLY A 193 5.12 -3.20 -2.00
C GLY A 193 4.38 -2.96 -0.70
N ARG A 194 4.14 -1.71 -0.36
CA ARG A 194 3.31 -1.31 0.78
C ARG A 194 1.83 -1.28 0.41
N PRO A 195 0.91 -1.49 1.35
CA PRO A 195 -0.52 -1.40 1.07
C PRO A 195 -1.00 0.03 0.77
N ASN A 196 -0.29 1.03 1.27
CA ASN A 196 -0.48 2.47 1.03
C ASN A 196 0.73 3.27 1.53
N CYS A 197 0.77 4.58 1.31
CA CYS A 197 1.87 5.46 1.70
C CYS A 197 2.13 5.54 3.22
N CYS A 198 1.17 5.16 4.07
CA CYS A 198 1.26 5.34 5.53
C CYS A 198 1.47 4.05 6.33
N CYS A 199 1.39 2.86 5.71
CA CYS A 199 1.38 1.57 6.40
C CYS A 199 2.40 0.59 5.81
N GLY A 200 2.69 -0.48 6.57
CA GLY A 200 3.51 -1.60 6.11
C GLY A 200 4.98 -1.53 6.49
N GLY A 201 5.44 -0.48 7.17
CA GLY A 201 6.86 -0.31 7.53
C GLY A 201 7.39 -1.46 8.39
N LEU A 202 6.62 -1.94 9.37
CA LEU A 202 7.01 -3.08 10.20
C LEU A 202 7.18 -4.36 9.37
N GLU A 203 6.23 -4.64 8.46
CA GLU A 203 6.26 -5.84 7.62
C GLU A 203 7.43 -5.77 6.63
N VAL A 204 7.66 -4.61 6.01
CA VAL A 204 8.81 -4.37 5.12
C VAL A 204 10.13 -4.57 5.88
N ARG A 205 10.25 -4.01 7.10
CA ARG A 205 11.44 -4.18 7.93
C ARG A 205 11.70 -5.65 8.28
N THR A 206 10.66 -6.38 8.67
CA THR A 206 10.75 -7.82 8.97
C THR A 206 11.19 -8.60 7.75
N TYR A 207 10.60 -8.32 6.61
CA TYR A 207 10.97 -8.92 5.31
C TYR A 207 12.42 -8.63 4.95
N ALA A 208 12.84 -7.36 5.05
CA ALA A 208 14.21 -6.93 4.76
C ALA A 208 15.25 -7.68 5.64
N ARG A 209 14.99 -7.79 6.95
CA ARG A 209 15.87 -8.51 7.88
C ARG A 209 15.99 -9.99 7.55
N ARG A 210 14.88 -10.66 7.25
CA ARG A 210 14.89 -12.08 6.86
C ARG A 210 15.71 -12.33 5.60
N HIS A 211 15.68 -11.40 4.67
CA HIS A 211 16.43 -11.48 3.42
C HIS A 211 17.80 -10.83 3.49
N LYS A 212 18.28 -10.47 4.70
CA LYS A 212 19.60 -9.87 4.94
C LYS A 212 19.85 -8.65 4.04
N CYS A 213 18.84 -7.80 3.88
CA CYS A 213 19.00 -6.55 3.14
C CYS A 213 19.79 -5.57 4.01
N GLU A 214 20.77 -4.90 3.42
CA GLU A 214 21.66 -3.96 4.09
C GLU A 214 21.20 -2.52 3.93
N ARG A 215 20.39 -2.26 2.91
CA ARG A 215 19.85 -0.93 2.60
C ARG A 215 18.54 -1.04 1.82
N ALA A 216 17.78 0.06 1.80
CA ALA A 216 16.52 0.13 1.07
C ALA A 216 16.45 1.35 0.15
N VAL A 217 15.82 1.21 -1.00
CA VAL A 217 15.41 2.30 -1.88
C VAL A 217 13.90 2.40 -1.83
N ILE A 218 13.38 3.52 -1.37
CA ILE A 218 11.94 3.76 -1.28
C ILE A 218 11.53 4.52 -2.53
N ILE A 219 10.71 3.88 -3.34
CA ILE A 219 10.16 4.46 -4.56
C ILE A 219 8.92 5.24 -4.15
N ALA A 220 8.98 6.56 -4.29
CA ALA A 220 7.91 7.47 -3.92
C ALA A 220 7.17 7.93 -5.15
N ASP A 221 5.83 8.03 -5.06
CA ASP A 221 5.05 8.75 -6.06
C ASP A 221 5.50 10.23 -6.07
N ASN A 222 5.50 10.85 -7.24
CA ASN A 222 5.96 12.24 -7.41
C ASN A 222 4.89 13.24 -6.95
N ASP A 223 4.45 13.09 -5.68
CA ASP A 223 3.55 14.01 -5.03
C ASP A 223 3.93 14.18 -3.54
N LYS A 224 3.39 15.22 -2.90
CA LYS A 224 3.70 15.50 -1.50
C LYS A 224 3.34 14.36 -0.55
N PRO A 225 2.15 13.72 -0.61
CA PRO A 225 1.82 12.56 0.22
C PRO A 225 2.77 11.37 0.03
N GLY A 226 3.17 11.08 -1.22
CA GLY A 226 4.12 10.02 -1.57
C GLY A 226 5.49 10.25 -0.93
N LEU A 227 6.03 11.46 -1.06
CA LEU A 227 7.31 11.85 -0.47
C LEU A 227 7.28 11.83 1.06
N ASP A 228 6.23 12.35 1.70
CA ASP A 228 6.09 12.34 3.15
C ASP A 228 5.94 10.90 3.67
N GLY A 229 5.19 10.05 2.96
CA GLY A 229 5.06 8.64 3.24
C GLY A 229 6.38 7.87 3.08
N ALA A 230 7.18 8.20 2.07
CA ALA A 230 8.48 7.59 1.85
C ALA A 230 9.46 7.90 2.98
N ARG A 231 9.54 9.16 3.42
CA ARG A 231 10.38 9.58 4.57
C ARG A 231 9.98 8.84 5.84
N LYS A 232 8.66 8.75 6.12
CA LYS A 232 8.14 8.05 7.28
C LYS A 232 8.55 6.58 7.29
N VAL A 233 8.34 5.88 6.17
CA VAL A 233 8.72 4.48 6.06
C VAL A 233 10.23 4.30 6.16
N GLY A 234 11.02 5.16 5.53
CA GLY A 234 12.48 5.11 5.63
C GLY A 234 12.95 5.11 7.08
N ALA A 235 12.43 6.02 7.90
CA ALA A 235 12.73 6.08 9.33
C ALA A 235 12.27 4.80 10.09
N GLU A 236 11.15 4.17 9.68
CA GLU A 236 10.64 2.94 10.31
C GLU A 236 11.50 1.71 9.98
N LEU A 237 12.22 1.69 8.86
CA LEU A 237 13.02 0.54 8.42
C LEU A 237 14.23 0.28 9.32
N ARG A 238 14.79 1.30 9.97
CA ARG A 238 15.98 1.22 10.82
C ARG A 238 17.17 0.59 10.09
N MET A 239 17.41 1.02 8.89
CA MET A 239 18.55 0.69 8.02
C MET A 239 18.82 1.85 7.06
N PRO A 240 20.01 1.95 6.46
CA PRO A 240 20.30 2.96 5.46
C PRO A 240 19.26 2.95 4.33
N TYR A 241 18.71 4.10 3.97
CA TYR A 241 17.74 4.20 2.90
C TYR A 241 17.96 5.43 2.02
N ALA A 242 17.52 5.32 0.78
CA ALA A 242 17.41 6.42 -0.17
C ALA A 242 15.97 6.52 -0.67
N ILE A 243 15.57 7.72 -1.10
CA ILE A 243 14.28 7.93 -1.75
C ILE A 243 14.53 8.14 -3.24
N TYR A 244 13.88 7.34 -4.06
CA TYR A 244 13.87 7.48 -5.51
C TYR A 244 12.51 7.97 -5.97
N VAL A 245 12.49 9.09 -6.69
CA VAL A 245 11.29 9.62 -7.35
C VAL A 245 11.44 9.31 -8.83
N PRO A 246 10.54 8.49 -9.41
CA PRO A 246 10.57 8.20 -10.83
C PRO A 246 10.49 9.48 -11.68
N PRO A 247 11.24 9.58 -12.80
CA PRO A 247 11.08 10.69 -13.75
C PRO A 247 9.73 10.62 -14.50
N ALA A 248 9.01 9.52 -14.39
CA ALA A 248 7.65 9.30 -14.89
C ALA A 248 6.66 9.30 -13.71
N LYS A 249 5.37 9.09 -13.99
CA LYS A 249 4.33 9.07 -12.97
C LYS A 249 4.57 8.00 -11.90
N ASP A 250 4.94 6.80 -12.32
CA ASP A 250 5.20 5.64 -11.48
C ASP A 250 6.16 4.65 -12.20
N LEU A 251 6.54 3.55 -11.54
CA LEU A 251 7.41 2.54 -12.13
C LEU A 251 6.80 1.84 -13.34
N ARG A 252 5.49 1.68 -13.40
CA ARG A 252 4.81 1.05 -14.54
C ARG A 252 4.96 1.89 -15.78
N GLU A 253 4.92 3.22 -15.64
CA GLU A 253 5.18 4.12 -16.75
C GLU A 253 6.62 3.98 -17.29
N ILE A 254 7.59 3.82 -16.41
CA ILE A 254 8.97 3.53 -16.81
C ILE A 254 9.04 2.22 -17.63
N CYS A 255 8.40 1.15 -17.16
CA CYS A 255 8.34 -0.12 -17.90
C CYS A 255 7.68 0.07 -19.27
N ARG A 256 6.54 0.77 -19.32
CA ARG A 256 5.80 1.03 -20.56
C ARG A 256 6.61 1.82 -21.60
N LEU A 257 7.49 2.70 -21.14
CA LEU A 257 8.41 3.48 -21.99
C LEU A 257 9.68 2.71 -22.36
N GLY A 258 9.76 1.41 -22.04
CA GLY A 258 10.96 0.60 -22.33
C GLY A 258 12.14 0.87 -21.42
N GLY A 259 11.88 1.50 -20.27
CA GLY A 259 12.93 1.76 -19.28
C GLY A 259 13.49 0.48 -18.68
N SER A 260 14.74 0.54 -18.26
CA SER A 260 15.45 -0.59 -17.65
C SER A 260 15.89 -0.27 -16.22
N ARG A 261 16.30 -1.30 -15.49
CA ARG A 261 16.92 -1.20 -14.17
C ARG A 261 18.03 -0.16 -14.08
N ASN A 262 18.81 0.00 -15.16
CA ASN A 262 19.93 0.95 -15.23
C ASN A 262 19.49 2.40 -15.00
N ILE A 263 18.27 2.78 -15.36
CA ILE A 263 17.73 4.12 -15.09
C ILE A 263 17.73 4.40 -13.58
N ILE A 264 17.25 3.43 -12.79
CA ILE A 264 17.18 3.55 -11.34
C ILE A 264 18.60 3.50 -10.73
N GLU A 265 19.41 2.55 -11.13
CA GLU A 265 20.77 2.38 -10.60
C GLU A 265 21.67 3.58 -10.91
N ASN A 266 21.56 4.16 -12.10
CA ASN A 266 22.33 5.34 -12.46
C ASN A 266 21.91 6.57 -11.64
N THR A 267 20.62 6.75 -11.36
CA THR A 267 20.13 7.83 -10.50
C THR A 267 20.61 7.66 -9.05
N LEU A 268 20.79 6.43 -8.60
CA LEU A 268 21.27 6.12 -7.24
C LEU A 268 22.80 6.21 -7.09
N LYS A 269 23.55 6.35 -8.20
CA LYS A 269 25.00 6.59 -8.13
C LYS A 269 25.27 7.96 -7.48
N GLY A 270 26.03 7.97 -6.40
CA GLY A 270 26.34 9.19 -5.64
C GLY A 270 25.23 9.66 -4.67
N THR A 271 24.15 8.91 -4.53
CA THR A 271 23.10 9.24 -3.57
C THR A 271 23.61 9.12 -2.13
N VAL A 272 23.33 10.15 -1.32
CA VAL A 272 23.55 10.10 0.14
C VAL A 272 22.45 9.25 0.78
N TRP A 273 22.89 8.25 1.55
CA TRP A 273 21.96 7.36 2.27
C TRP A 273 21.59 7.96 3.62
N ASN A 274 20.29 8.07 3.87
CA ASN A 274 19.78 8.42 5.20
C ASN A 274 19.97 7.22 6.15
N VAL A 275 20.33 7.47 7.42
CA VAL A 275 20.57 6.45 8.44
C VAL A 275 19.55 6.54 9.57
#